data_f28459416064760e7c8cf95964566a61
#
_entry.id   f28459416064760e7c8cf95964566a61
#
_cell.length_a   1.000
_cell.length_b   1.000
_cell.length_c   1.000
_cell.angle_alpha   90.00
_cell.angle_beta   90.00
_cell.angle_gamma   90.00
#
_symmetry.space_group_name_H-M   'P 1'
#
loop_
_entity.id
_entity.type
_entity.pdbx_description
1 polymer ?
#
loop_
_entity_poly.entity_id
_entity_poly.type
_entity_poly.pdbx_seq_one_letter_code
_entity_poly.pdbx_strand_id
1 'polypeptide(L)'
;MSYSLEFSEAVFDTLEDLGHTDAKRLRQVFLKILSLRRSPRPPDSEQLSHFTYRGFTGFRVTQGEYRIVYAIDEKTKVVKLARILHRDRDFRELDHI
;
A
#
# COMPACT_ATOMS: atom_id res chain seq x y z
N MET A 1 12.01 8.54 -13.92
CA MET A 1 11.74 7.13 -14.17
C MET A 1 10.63 6.65 -13.29
N SER A 2 9.75 5.79 -13.79
CA SER A 2 8.65 5.28 -12.99
C SER A 2 8.86 3.81 -12.64
N TYR A 3 8.27 3.41 -11.51
CA TYR A 3 8.27 2.02 -11.05
C TYR A 3 7.05 1.32 -11.60
N SER A 4 7.13 0.01 -11.73
CA SER A 4 5.95 -0.82 -12.00
C SER A 4 5.21 -1.09 -10.70
N LEU A 5 3.93 -1.41 -10.78
CA LEU A 5 3.12 -1.77 -9.62
C LEU A 5 2.77 -3.25 -9.69
N GLU A 6 2.87 -3.91 -8.55
CA GLU A 6 2.47 -5.31 -8.40
C GLU A 6 1.47 -5.37 -7.26
N PHE A 7 0.31 -5.98 -7.47
CA PHE A 7 -0.79 -6.01 -6.51
C PHE A 7 -0.96 -7.42 -5.97
N SER A 8 -1.03 -7.54 -4.64
CA SER A 8 -1.39 -8.81 -4.01
C SER A 8 -2.89 -9.06 -4.18
N GLU A 9 -3.31 -10.31 -3.99
CA GLU A 9 -4.73 -10.65 -3.99
C GLU A 9 -5.49 -9.88 -2.91
N ALA A 10 -4.90 -9.72 -1.73
CA ALA A 10 -5.53 -8.95 -0.65
C ALA A 10 -5.81 -7.51 -1.06
N VAL A 11 -4.92 -6.89 -1.83
CA VAL A 11 -5.11 -5.52 -2.32
C VAL A 11 -6.23 -5.49 -3.34
N PHE A 12 -6.27 -6.44 -4.28
CA PHE A 12 -7.36 -6.51 -5.25
C PHE A 12 -8.71 -6.67 -4.56
N ASP A 13 -8.79 -7.56 -3.56
CA ASP A 13 -10.03 -7.78 -2.83
C ASP A 13 -10.53 -6.51 -2.16
N THR A 14 -9.64 -5.77 -1.52
CA THR A 14 -10.01 -4.51 -0.86
C THR A 14 -10.46 -3.46 -1.86
N LEU A 15 -9.76 -3.34 -3.00
CA LEU A 15 -10.15 -2.38 -4.03
C LEU A 15 -11.52 -2.72 -4.62
N GLU A 16 -11.78 -4.01 -4.82
CA GLU A 16 -13.07 -4.47 -5.33
C GLU A 16 -14.19 -4.13 -4.34
N ASP A 17 -13.98 -4.41 -3.05
CA ASP A 17 -14.97 -4.08 -2.01
C ASP A 17 -15.24 -2.59 -1.97
N LEU A 18 -14.20 -1.75 -2.05
CA LEU A 18 -14.37 -0.31 -2.08
C LEU A 18 -15.15 0.14 -3.32
N GLY A 19 -14.93 -0.52 -4.44
CA GLY A 19 -15.67 -0.22 -5.66
C GLY A 19 -17.17 -0.43 -5.52
N HIS A 20 -17.57 -1.40 -4.69
CA HIS A 20 -18.99 -1.69 -4.44
C HIS A 20 -19.59 -0.86 -3.34
N THR A 21 -18.80 -0.35 -2.39
CA THR A 21 -19.31 0.31 -1.19
C THR A 21 -19.02 1.80 -1.13
N ASP A 22 -17.90 2.25 -1.70
CA ASP A 22 -17.48 3.64 -1.62
C ASP A 22 -16.55 4.00 -2.78
N ALA A 23 -17.14 4.30 -3.92
CA ALA A 23 -16.39 4.60 -5.14
C ALA A 23 -15.47 5.81 -4.99
N LYS A 24 -15.86 6.79 -4.18
CA LYS A 24 -15.03 7.97 -3.93
C LYS A 24 -13.74 7.59 -3.20
N ARG A 25 -13.84 6.72 -2.21
CA ARG A 25 -12.68 6.23 -1.47
C ARG A 25 -11.79 5.38 -2.37
N LEU A 26 -12.41 4.53 -3.18
CA LEU A 26 -11.66 3.74 -4.15
C LEU A 26 -10.77 4.64 -5.01
N ARG A 27 -11.35 5.70 -5.55
CA ARG A 27 -10.61 6.62 -6.40
C ARG A 27 -9.44 7.25 -5.64
N GLN A 28 -9.66 7.73 -4.41
CA GLN A 28 -8.63 8.36 -3.62
C GLN A 28 -7.48 7.40 -3.29
N VAL A 29 -7.82 6.19 -2.86
CA VAL A 29 -6.82 5.18 -2.53
C VAL A 29 -6.04 4.78 -3.77
N PHE A 30 -6.73 4.58 -4.88
CA PHE A 30 -6.07 4.17 -6.12
C PHE A 30 -5.12 5.25 -6.65
N LEU A 31 -5.52 6.52 -6.59
CA LEU A 31 -4.65 7.62 -7.01
C LEU A 31 -3.40 7.70 -6.12
N LYS A 32 -3.54 7.44 -4.82
CA LYS A 32 -2.37 7.39 -3.93
C LYS A 32 -1.43 6.27 -4.33
N ILE A 33 -1.97 5.10 -4.63
CA ILE A 33 -1.17 3.97 -5.11
C ILE A 33 -0.43 4.34 -6.39
N LEU A 34 -1.13 4.94 -7.35
CA LEU A 34 -0.50 5.34 -8.62
C LEU A 34 0.62 6.34 -8.41
N SER A 35 0.51 7.22 -7.42
CA SER A 35 1.57 8.20 -7.13
C SER A 35 2.88 7.53 -6.69
N LEU A 36 2.81 6.33 -6.15
CA LEU A 36 4.02 5.59 -5.72
C LEU A 36 4.89 5.16 -6.90
N ARG A 37 4.35 5.14 -8.10
CA ARG A 37 5.14 4.83 -9.30
C ARG A 37 6.25 5.84 -9.53
N ARG A 38 6.01 7.09 -9.19
CA ARG A 38 6.97 8.18 -9.41
C ARG A 38 7.72 8.53 -8.14
N SER A 39 7.11 8.34 -6.99
CA SER A 39 7.69 8.65 -5.70
C SER A 39 7.39 7.52 -4.72
N PRO A 40 8.15 6.41 -4.78
CA PRO A 40 7.86 5.26 -3.92
C PRO A 40 8.17 5.48 -2.45
N ARG A 41 8.92 6.53 -2.13
CA ARG A 41 9.18 6.96 -0.75
C ARG A 41 8.75 8.41 -0.57
N PRO A 42 7.43 8.71 -0.67
CA PRO A 42 6.98 10.09 -0.48
C PRO A 42 7.27 10.58 0.94
N PRO A 43 7.29 11.91 1.18
CA PRO A 43 7.59 12.43 2.52
C PRO A 43 6.68 11.92 3.62
N ASP A 44 5.45 11.53 3.29
CA ASP A 44 4.49 11.00 4.24
C ASP A 44 4.58 9.47 4.42
N SER A 45 5.55 8.82 3.78
CA SER A 45 5.74 7.38 3.96
C SER A 45 6.53 7.09 5.23
N GLU A 46 6.24 5.93 5.84
CA GLU A 46 6.96 5.43 7.01
C GLU A 46 7.53 4.07 6.69
N GLN A 47 8.81 3.87 7.03
CA GLN A 47 9.42 2.56 6.94
C GLN A 47 8.97 1.73 8.14
N LEU A 48 8.53 0.50 7.90
CA LEU A 48 8.07 -0.41 8.93
C LEU A 48 9.24 -1.29 9.39
N SER A 49 9.65 -1.13 10.66
CA SER A 49 10.84 -1.78 11.18
C SER A 49 10.69 -3.28 11.41
N HIS A 50 9.47 -3.77 11.56
CA HIS A 50 9.21 -5.18 11.88
C HIS A 50 8.42 -5.91 10.81
N PHE A 51 8.27 -5.32 9.64
CA PHE A 51 7.51 -5.92 8.57
C PHE A 51 8.32 -5.98 7.30
N THR A 52 8.41 -7.18 6.73
CA THR A 52 8.95 -7.36 5.37
C THR A 52 7.88 -8.05 4.52
N TYR A 53 7.91 -7.76 3.24
CA TYR A 53 7.01 -8.39 2.29
C TYR A 53 7.85 -8.96 1.15
N ARG A 54 7.78 -10.26 0.95
CA ARG A 54 8.56 -11.00 -0.05
C ARG A 54 10.07 -10.71 0.04
N GLY A 55 10.56 -10.53 1.28
CA GLY A 55 11.97 -10.28 1.53
C GLY A 55 12.39 -8.81 1.45
N PHE A 56 11.47 -7.91 1.18
CA PHE A 56 11.77 -6.47 1.08
C PHE A 56 11.19 -5.72 2.27
N THR A 57 11.90 -4.69 2.70
CA THR A 57 11.42 -3.82 3.80
C THR A 57 10.09 -3.19 3.44
N GLY A 58 9.15 -3.25 4.37
CA GLY A 58 7.83 -2.67 4.20
C GLY A 58 7.77 -1.18 4.47
N PHE A 59 6.85 -0.52 3.81
CA PHE A 59 6.55 0.89 3.98
C PHE A 59 5.05 1.07 4.11
N ARG A 60 4.65 2.20 4.65
CA ARG A 60 3.25 2.55 4.82
C ARG A 60 3.01 4.00 4.41
N VAL A 61 1.95 4.24 3.65
CA VAL A 61 1.42 5.59 3.41
C VAL A 61 -0.04 5.61 3.82
N THR A 62 -0.50 6.79 4.17
CA THR A 62 -1.89 6.99 4.61
C THR A 62 -2.67 7.74 3.54
N GLN A 63 -3.90 7.29 3.29
CA GLN A 63 -4.85 8.01 2.46
C GLN A 63 -6.21 8.00 3.19
N GLY A 64 -6.55 9.13 3.81
CA GLY A 64 -7.76 9.21 4.60
C GLY A 64 -7.74 8.23 5.76
N GLU A 65 -8.71 7.33 5.82
CA GLU A 65 -8.80 6.31 6.87
C GLU A 65 -8.07 5.02 6.52
N TYR A 66 -7.38 4.99 5.38
CA TYR A 66 -6.73 3.79 4.91
C TYR A 66 -5.22 3.89 5.00
N ARG A 67 -4.60 2.74 5.26
CA ARG A 67 -3.16 2.58 5.29
C ARG A 67 -2.78 1.65 4.16
N ILE A 68 -1.89 2.09 3.29
CA ILE A 68 -1.41 1.31 2.16
C ILE A 68 -0.04 0.77 2.55
N VAL A 69 0.06 -0.54 2.68
CA VAL A 69 1.32 -1.21 3.05
C VAL A 69 1.95 -1.80 1.80
N TYR A 70 3.21 -1.50 1.58
CA TYR A 70 3.90 -1.92 0.36
C TYR A 70 5.38 -2.14 0.64
N ALA A 71 6.07 -2.74 -0.33
CA ALA A 71 7.51 -2.89 -0.32
C ALA A 71 8.06 -2.43 -1.66
N ILE A 72 9.35 -2.18 -1.72
CA ILE A 72 10.00 -1.67 -2.93
C ILE A 72 11.14 -2.59 -3.32
N ASP A 73 11.09 -3.10 -4.54
CA ASP A 73 12.22 -3.80 -5.14
C ASP A 73 12.98 -2.80 -6.00
N GLU A 74 14.05 -2.25 -5.43
CA GLU A 74 14.86 -1.24 -6.12
C GLU A 74 15.58 -1.79 -7.33
N LYS A 75 15.91 -3.07 -7.31
CA LYS A 75 16.67 -3.69 -8.38
C LYS A 75 15.85 -3.82 -9.65
N THR A 76 14.60 -4.23 -9.51
CA THR A 76 13.69 -4.40 -10.66
C THR A 76 12.76 -3.21 -10.84
N LYS A 77 12.80 -2.23 -9.94
CA LYS A 77 11.95 -1.03 -9.98
C LYS A 77 10.46 -1.40 -9.92
N VAL A 78 10.11 -2.18 -8.92
CA VAL A 78 8.72 -2.61 -8.69
C VAL A 78 8.28 -2.18 -7.30
N VAL A 79 7.09 -1.56 -7.20
CA VAL A 79 6.42 -1.31 -5.94
C VAL A 79 5.42 -2.44 -5.75
N LYS A 80 5.59 -3.20 -4.67
CA LYS A 80 4.78 -4.38 -4.36
C LYS A 80 3.74 -4.00 -3.32
N LEU A 81 2.49 -3.83 -3.75
CA LEU A 81 1.38 -3.48 -2.86
C LEU A 81 0.95 -4.73 -2.10
N ALA A 82 1.16 -4.72 -0.76
CA ALA A 82 0.92 -5.89 0.07
C ALA A 82 -0.49 -5.91 0.66
N ARG A 83 -0.92 -4.79 1.25
CA ARG A 83 -2.22 -4.71 1.91
C ARG A 83 -2.75 -3.29 1.92
N ILE A 84 -4.08 -3.16 2.01
CA ILE A 84 -4.75 -1.90 2.30
C ILE A 84 -5.57 -2.15 3.56
N LEU A 85 -5.29 -1.38 4.62
CA LEU A 85 -5.91 -1.58 5.93
C LEU A 85 -6.71 -0.35 6.31
N HIS A 86 -7.89 -0.57 6.89
CA HIS A 86 -8.63 0.52 7.50
C HIS A 86 -7.97 0.87 8.83
N ARG A 87 -7.94 2.16 9.19
CA ARG A 87 -7.24 2.62 10.39
C ARG A 87 -7.67 1.91 11.67
N ASP A 88 -8.92 1.47 11.74
CA ASP A 88 -9.43 0.78 12.93
C ASP A 88 -8.81 -0.60 13.11
N ARG A 89 -8.22 -1.17 12.07
CA ARG A 89 -7.60 -2.48 12.10
C ARG A 89 -6.08 -2.44 11.97
N ASP A 90 -5.56 -1.27 11.62
CA ASP A 90 -4.16 -1.08 11.26
C ASP A 90 -3.20 -1.65 12.31
N PHE A 91 -3.37 -1.23 13.55
CA PHE A 91 -2.44 -1.61 14.61
C PHE A 91 -2.45 -3.10 14.92
N ARG A 92 -3.62 -3.72 14.88
CA ARG A 92 -3.75 -5.15 15.15
C ARG A 92 -3.06 -5.98 14.10
N GLU A 93 -3.27 -5.65 12.84
CA GLU A 93 -2.74 -6.44 11.74
C GLU A 93 -1.24 -6.25 11.59
N LEU A 94 -0.73 -5.04 11.80
CA LEU A 94 0.69 -4.78 11.70
C LEU A 94 1.47 -5.41 12.85
N ASP A 95 0.87 -5.57 14.01
CA ASP A 95 1.51 -6.22 15.14
C ASP A 95 1.75 -7.72 14.90
N HIS A 96 1.02 -8.31 13.98
CA HIS A 96 1.14 -9.73 13.64
C HIS A 96 1.93 -9.97 12.35
N ILE A 97 2.36 -8.91 11.72
CA ILE A 97 3.17 -8.98 10.53
C ILE A 97 4.62 -8.68 10.89
#